data_a03e0b044209e6555d6cf6edd6e0cbba
#
_entry.id   a03e0b044209e6555d6cf6edd6e0cbba
#
_cell.length_a   1.000
_cell.length_b   1.000
_cell.length_c   1.000
_cell.angle_alpha   90.00
_cell.angle_beta   90.00
_cell.angle_gamma   90.00
#
_symmetry.space_group_name_H-M   'P 1'
#
loop_
_entity.id
_entity.type
_entity.pdbx_description
1 polymer ?
#
loop_
_entity_poly.entity_id
_entity_poly.type
_entity_poly.pdbx_seq_one_letter_code
_entity_poly.pdbx_strand_id
1 'polypeptide(L)'
;KVIDIIGQGLDIHKSYSSIEERNEKIYEMLELVGLSREHASRYPHQFSGGQRQRIGIARALIMNPDLIIADEAISALDVSIQAQVVNLMKKIQKETGIAYLFIAHDLSMVKYISDKIGVLHLGHLVETGTTEEIFDNPIHPYTKSLLSAIPHPNPRVEKVRKSFTYDYK
;
A
#
# COMPACT_ATOMS: atom_id res chain seq x y z
N LYS A 1 7.41 20.10 10.24
CA LYS A 1 6.63 20.43 9.04
C LYS A 1 6.68 19.30 8.02
N VAL A 2 5.83 19.33 7.01
CA VAL A 2 5.82 18.32 5.93
C VAL A 2 7.15 18.28 5.18
N ILE A 3 7.75 19.45 4.91
CA ILE A 3 9.07 19.55 4.26
C ILE A 3 10.18 18.84 5.06
N ASP A 4 10.11 18.87 6.39
CA ASP A 4 11.09 18.21 7.26
C ASP A 4 10.88 16.68 7.26
N ILE A 5 9.61 16.24 7.20
CA ILE A 5 9.25 14.82 7.18
C ILE A 5 9.69 14.16 5.88
N ILE A 6 9.36 14.77 4.73
CA ILE A 6 9.73 14.22 3.42
C ILE A 6 11.23 14.29 3.24
N GLY A 7 11.88 15.42 3.58
CA GLY A 7 13.29 15.63 3.40
C GLY A 7 14.20 14.86 4.36
N GLN A 8 13.66 14.20 5.37
CA GLN A 8 14.45 13.51 6.40
C GLN A 8 15.48 12.53 5.82
N GLY A 9 15.10 11.75 4.81
CA GLY A 9 16.02 10.83 4.14
C GLY A 9 17.18 11.56 3.44
N LEU A 10 16.87 12.64 2.74
CA LEU A 10 17.88 13.47 2.09
C LEU A 10 18.88 14.06 3.11
N ASP A 11 18.38 14.51 4.28
CA ASP A 11 19.20 15.13 5.32
C ASP A 11 20.14 14.11 5.98
N ILE A 12 19.65 12.90 6.26
CA ILE A 12 20.45 11.82 6.85
C ILE A 12 21.58 11.38 5.89
N HIS A 13 21.24 11.20 4.61
CA HIS A 13 22.19 10.71 3.61
C HIS A 13 22.97 11.81 2.90
N LYS A 14 22.71 13.09 3.21
CA LYS A 14 23.31 14.28 2.57
C LYS A 14 23.22 14.22 1.05
N SER A 15 22.07 13.83 0.51
CA SER A 15 21.84 13.56 -0.91
C SER A 15 21.40 14.82 -1.69
N TYR A 16 21.98 15.97 -1.37
CA TYR A 16 21.76 17.25 -2.06
C TYR A 16 23.00 18.14 -1.94
N SER A 17 23.18 19.06 -2.89
CA SER A 17 24.29 19.99 -2.94
C SER A 17 23.95 21.36 -2.35
N SER A 18 22.66 21.74 -2.34
CA SER A 18 22.16 22.99 -1.78
C SER A 18 20.77 22.81 -1.15
N ILE A 19 20.38 23.77 -0.30
CA ILE A 19 19.03 23.78 0.30
C ILE A 19 17.95 23.96 -0.75
N GLU A 20 18.23 24.71 -1.79
CA GLU A 20 17.34 24.93 -2.93
C GLU A 20 17.08 23.62 -3.66
N GLU A 21 18.11 22.83 -3.96
CA GLU A 21 17.99 21.50 -4.58
C GLU A 21 17.19 20.54 -3.70
N ARG A 22 17.47 20.51 -2.39
CA ARG A 22 16.72 19.72 -1.42
C ARG A 22 15.23 20.05 -1.46
N ASN A 23 14.90 21.34 -1.40
CA ASN A 23 13.51 21.78 -1.36
C ASN A 23 12.80 21.49 -2.68
N GLU A 24 13.46 21.66 -3.83
CA GLU A 24 12.88 21.33 -5.13
C GLU A 24 12.56 19.83 -5.24
N LYS A 25 13.47 18.94 -4.85
CA LYS A 25 13.19 17.49 -4.77
C LYS A 25 11.94 17.17 -3.92
N ILE A 26 11.77 17.87 -2.79
CA ILE A 26 10.60 17.68 -1.93
C ILE A 26 9.31 18.17 -2.59
N TYR A 27 9.38 19.30 -3.30
CA TYR A 27 8.24 19.86 -4.03
C TYR A 27 7.80 18.93 -5.17
N GLU A 28 8.74 18.38 -5.92
CA GLU A 28 8.48 17.38 -6.96
C GLU A 28 7.79 16.13 -6.38
N MET A 29 8.24 15.65 -5.22
CA MET A 29 7.60 14.52 -4.56
C MET A 29 6.18 14.85 -4.08
N LEU A 30 5.92 16.07 -3.59
CA LEU A 30 4.58 16.51 -3.23
C LEU A 30 3.66 16.51 -4.46
N GLU A 31 4.12 17.07 -5.58
CA GLU A 31 3.36 17.10 -6.84
C GLU A 31 3.10 15.68 -7.38
N LEU A 32 4.08 14.79 -7.31
CA LEU A 32 3.97 13.39 -7.72
C LEU A 32 2.84 12.66 -6.96
N VAL A 33 2.70 12.93 -5.66
CA VAL A 33 1.63 12.33 -4.85
C VAL A 33 0.31 13.13 -4.88
N GLY A 34 0.21 14.17 -5.73
CA GLY A 34 -0.99 14.97 -5.92
C GLY A 34 -1.25 15.98 -4.79
N LEU A 35 -0.19 16.49 -4.18
CA LEU A 35 -0.22 17.58 -3.20
C LEU A 35 0.44 18.82 -3.79
N SER A 36 0.06 20.02 -3.32
CA SER A 36 0.68 21.27 -3.77
C SER A 36 1.97 21.58 -3.01
N ARG A 37 2.88 22.37 -3.62
CA ARG A 37 4.11 22.86 -2.99
C ARG A 37 3.87 23.62 -1.69
N GLU A 38 2.76 24.36 -1.59
CA GLU A 38 2.36 25.09 -0.39
C GLU A 38 2.16 24.19 0.84
N HIS A 39 1.81 22.93 0.62
CA HIS A 39 1.66 21.94 1.67
C HIS A 39 2.97 21.66 2.42
N ALA A 40 4.12 21.94 1.85
CA ALA A 40 5.44 21.75 2.46
C ALA A 40 5.59 22.48 3.81
N SER A 41 5.00 23.69 3.92
CA SER A 41 5.08 24.52 5.12
C SER A 41 4.13 24.11 6.26
N ARG A 42 3.14 23.25 5.97
CA ARG A 42 2.10 22.83 6.91
C ARG A 42 2.55 21.71 7.83
N TYR A 43 1.76 21.45 8.87
CA TYR A 43 1.97 20.36 9.83
C TYR A 43 1.03 19.19 9.54
N PRO A 44 1.42 17.93 9.87
CA PRO A 44 0.64 16.73 9.56
C PRO A 44 -0.81 16.75 10.10
N HIS A 45 -1.05 17.37 11.25
CA HIS A 45 -2.40 17.47 11.83
C HIS A 45 -3.37 18.33 11.01
N GLN A 46 -2.87 19.11 10.05
CA GLN A 46 -3.68 19.96 9.15
C GLN A 46 -4.15 19.20 7.89
N PHE A 47 -3.90 17.89 7.81
CA PHE A 47 -4.20 17.06 6.64
C PHE A 47 -5.19 15.96 6.97
N SER A 48 -6.00 15.57 5.98
CA SER A 48 -6.83 14.36 6.05
C SER A 48 -5.98 13.08 6.15
N GLY A 49 -6.60 11.95 6.53
CA GLY A 49 -5.93 10.66 6.58
C GLY A 49 -5.25 10.29 5.25
N GLY A 50 -5.98 10.42 4.14
CA GLY A 50 -5.45 10.14 2.81
C GLY A 50 -4.31 11.07 2.38
N GLN A 51 -4.37 12.34 2.75
CA GLN A 51 -3.27 13.27 2.49
C GLN A 51 -2.04 12.94 3.33
N ARG A 52 -2.20 12.56 4.60
CA ARG A 52 -1.08 12.08 5.43
C ARG A 52 -0.45 10.83 4.85
N GLN A 53 -1.26 9.90 4.31
CA GLN A 53 -0.73 8.72 3.63
C GLN A 53 0.08 9.07 2.40
N ARG A 54 -0.37 10.03 1.58
CA ARG A 54 0.39 10.54 0.43
C ARG A 54 1.73 11.18 0.83
N ILE A 55 1.76 11.90 1.96
CA ILE A 55 3.01 12.44 2.54
C ILE A 55 3.96 11.29 2.94
N GLY A 56 3.42 10.20 3.52
CA GLY A 56 4.19 9.00 3.84
C GLY A 56 4.80 8.33 2.60
N ILE A 57 4.03 8.25 1.52
CA ILE A 57 4.50 7.73 0.22
C ILE A 57 5.59 8.64 -0.35
N ALA A 58 5.40 9.97 -0.36
CA ALA A 58 6.42 10.93 -0.81
C ALA A 58 7.73 10.78 -0.02
N ARG A 59 7.64 10.61 1.30
CA ARG A 59 8.80 10.37 2.17
C ARG A 59 9.53 9.07 1.81
N ALA A 60 8.82 8.01 1.45
CA ALA A 60 9.44 6.75 1.04
C ALA A 60 10.11 6.88 -0.33
N LEU A 61 9.50 7.61 -1.26
CA LEU A 61 9.96 7.77 -2.64
C LEU A 61 11.15 8.72 -2.81
N ILE A 62 11.35 9.69 -1.89
CA ILE A 62 12.35 10.76 -2.06
C ILE A 62 13.78 10.23 -2.24
N MET A 63 14.05 9.02 -1.76
CA MET A 63 15.34 8.35 -1.87
C MET A 63 15.49 7.50 -3.12
N ASN A 64 14.51 7.51 -4.02
CA ASN A 64 14.46 6.68 -5.23
C ASN A 64 14.75 5.20 -4.94
N PRO A 65 14.02 4.54 -4.04
CA PRO A 65 14.25 3.16 -3.69
C PRO A 65 13.80 2.21 -4.80
N ASP A 66 14.45 1.05 -4.92
CA ASP A 66 14.01 -0.04 -5.83
C ASP A 66 12.79 -0.80 -5.27
N LEU A 67 12.64 -0.81 -3.93
CA LEU A 67 11.58 -1.53 -3.22
C LEU A 67 11.01 -0.66 -2.09
N ILE A 68 9.67 -0.61 -2.00
CA ILE A 68 8.96 -0.05 -0.84
C ILE A 68 8.19 -1.16 -0.13
N ILE A 69 8.36 -1.27 1.19
CA ILE A 69 7.56 -2.11 2.07
C ILE A 69 6.38 -1.28 2.58
N ALA A 70 5.17 -1.67 2.19
CA ALA A 70 3.92 -1.02 2.56
C ALA A 70 3.18 -1.89 3.59
N ASP A 71 3.54 -1.73 4.86
CA ASP A 71 2.96 -2.48 5.98
C ASP A 71 1.69 -1.80 6.45
N GLU A 72 0.53 -2.45 6.22
CA GLU A 72 -0.82 -1.95 6.52
C GLU A 72 -1.09 -0.49 6.11
N ALA A 73 -0.42 -0.04 5.07
CA ALA A 73 -0.33 1.36 4.66
C ALA A 73 -1.67 2.07 4.41
N ILE A 74 -2.76 1.33 4.22
CA ILE A 74 -4.08 1.89 3.90
C ILE A 74 -5.20 1.42 4.85
N SER A 75 -4.91 0.58 5.83
CA SER A 75 -5.91 -0.08 6.70
C SER A 75 -6.78 0.91 7.48
N ALA A 76 -6.24 2.07 7.85
CA ALA A 76 -6.92 3.10 8.64
C ALA A 76 -7.69 4.13 7.78
N LEU A 77 -7.83 3.90 6.47
CA LEU A 77 -8.49 4.83 5.55
C LEU A 77 -9.87 4.31 5.11
N ASP A 78 -10.78 5.23 4.81
CA ASP A 78 -12.07 4.90 4.18
C ASP A 78 -11.86 4.23 2.81
N VAL A 79 -12.75 3.34 2.43
CA VAL A 79 -12.65 2.54 1.18
C VAL A 79 -12.41 3.41 -0.07
N SER A 80 -13.09 4.55 -0.17
CA SER A 80 -12.91 5.48 -1.30
C SER A 80 -11.50 6.10 -1.34
N ILE A 81 -10.96 6.40 -0.18
CA ILE A 81 -9.60 6.97 -0.03
C ILE A 81 -8.54 5.88 -0.25
N GLN A 82 -8.79 4.66 0.24
CA GLN A 82 -7.93 3.50 -0.04
C GLN A 82 -7.75 3.32 -1.55
N ALA A 83 -8.85 3.30 -2.33
CA ALA A 83 -8.80 3.17 -3.78
C ALA A 83 -7.96 4.27 -4.45
N GLN A 84 -8.09 5.52 -3.99
CA GLN A 84 -7.29 6.63 -4.52
C GLN A 84 -5.79 6.45 -4.24
N VAL A 85 -5.42 6.03 -3.02
CA VAL A 85 -4.03 5.80 -2.64
C VAL A 85 -3.43 4.62 -3.42
N VAL A 86 -4.18 3.52 -3.58
CA VAL A 86 -3.73 2.36 -4.36
C VAL A 86 -3.55 2.71 -5.83
N ASN A 87 -4.48 3.46 -6.42
CA ASN A 87 -4.33 3.94 -7.79
C ASN A 87 -3.10 4.84 -7.97
N LEU A 88 -2.81 5.70 -6.99
CA LEU A 88 -1.59 6.50 -6.97
C LEU A 88 -0.34 5.61 -6.94
N MET A 89 -0.31 4.59 -6.06
CA MET A 89 0.83 3.65 -5.97
C MET A 89 1.03 2.89 -7.30
N LYS A 90 -0.05 2.40 -7.93
CA LYS A 90 0.03 1.75 -9.26
C LYS A 90 0.52 2.69 -10.35
N LYS A 91 0.09 3.95 -10.34
CA LYS A 91 0.59 4.96 -11.27
C LYS A 91 2.09 5.17 -11.09
N ILE A 92 2.55 5.38 -9.86
CA ILE A 92 3.98 5.56 -9.54
C ILE A 92 4.77 4.33 -9.96
N GLN A 93 4.30 3.12 -9.67
CA GLN A 93 4.94 1.87 -10.09
C GLN A 93 5.14 1.82 -11.60
N LYS A 94 4.11 2.18 -12.37
CA LYS A 94 4.17 2.19 -13.83
C LYS A 94 5.16 3.22 -14.39
N GLU A 95 5.27 4.36 -13.72
CA GLU A 95 6.15 5.47 -14.15
C GLU A 95 7.61 5.26 -13.74
N THR A 96 7.86 4.65 -12.57
CA THR A 96 9.20 4.53 -11.99
C THR A 96 9.79 3.12 -12.03
N GLY A 97 8.96 2.09 -12.23
CA GLY A 97 9.39 0.68 -12.17
C GLY A 97 9.63 0.15 -10.75
N ILE A 98 9.29 0.91 -9.71
CA ILE A 98 9.50 0.52 -8.32
C ILE A 98 8.72 -0.74 -7.95
N ALA A 99 9.29 -1.60 -7.14
CA ALA A 99 8.60 -2.76 -6.57
C ALA A 99 7.92 -2.40 -5.23
N TYR A 100 6.76 -3.02 -4.96
CA TYR A 100 6.09 -2.93 -3.67
C TYR A 100 6.00 -4.31 -3.02
N LEU A 101 6.37 -4.40 -1.74
CA LEU A 101 5.97 -5.49 -0.86
C LEU A 101 4.80 -4.99 -0.02
N PHE A 102 3.58 -5.42 -0.36
CA PHE A 102 2.36 -4.95 0.27
C PHE A 102 1.89 -5.95 1.34
N ILE A 103 1.90 -5.55 2.60
CA ILE A 103 1.40 -6.35 3.72
C ILE A 103 0.02 -5.84 4.09
N ALA A 104 -1.00 -6.68 3.98
CA ALA A 104 -2.38 -6.31 4.24
C ALA A 104 -3.21 -7.51 4.70
N HIS A 105 -4.33 -7.20 5.37
CA HIS A 105 -5.34 -8.18 5.78
C HIS A 105 -6.63 -8.06 4.95
N ASP A 106 -6.79 -7.01 4.13
CA ASP A 106 -7.93 -6.87 3.21
C ASP A 106 -7.63 -7.57 1.88
N LEU A 107 -8.22 -8.75 1.70
CA LEU A 107 -8.01 -9.58 0.52
C LEU A 107 -8.55 -8.94 -0.76
N SER A 108 -9.58 -8.09 -0.69
CA SER A 108 -10.13 -7.40 -1.87
C SER A 108 -9.10 -6.42 -2.43
N MET A 109 -8.42 -5.69 -1.54
CA MET A 109 -7.35 -4.77 -1.92
C MET A 109 -6.12 -5.51 -2.42
N VAL A 110 -5.75 -6.62 -1.76
CA VAL A 110 -4.64 -7.48 -2.21
C VAL A 110 -4.90 -7.99 -3.63
N LYS A 111 -6.11 -8.48 -3.93
CA LYS A 111 -6.49 -8.91 -5.29
C LYS A 111 -6.31 -7.80 -6.33
N TYR A 112 -6.60 -6.57 -5.96
CA TYR A 112 -6.54 -5.43 -6.87
C TYR A 112 -5.13 -4.91 -7.15
N ILE A 113 -4.23 -4.93 -6.14
CA ILE A 113 -2.91 -4.30 -6.25
C ILE A 113 -1.80 -5.29 -6.63
N SER A 114 -1.92 -6.57 -6.26
CA SER A 114 -0.80 -7.52 -6.32
C SER A 114 -0.74 -8.29 -7.63
N ASP A 115 0.48 -8.53 -8.11
CA ASP A 115 0.76 -9.47 -9.21
C ASP A 115 1.02 -10.88 -8.67
N LYS A 116 1.69 -10.97 -7.50
CA LYS A 116 2.00 -12.21 -6.79
C LYS A 116 1.61 -12.08 -5.33
N ILE A 117 1.20 -13.18 -4.73
CA ILE A 117 0.74 -13.25 -3.35
C ILE A 117 1.49 -14.33 -2.60
N GLY A 118 1.89 -14.02 -1.37
CA GLY A 118 2.34 -14.97 -0.38
C GLY A 118 1.36 -15.01 0.79
N VAL A 119 0.86 -16.17 1.15
CA VAL A 119 -0.04 -16.36 2.29
C VAL A 119 0.77 -16.80 3.50
N LEU A 120 0.74 -15.95 4.55
CA LEU A 120 1.37 -16.26 5.83
C LEU A 120 0.36 -16.84 6.82
N HIS A 121 0.74 -17.91 7.51
CA HIS A 121 -0.03 -18.52 8.58
C HIS A 121 0.89 -18.94 9.73
N LEU A 122 0.63 -18.47 10.93
CA LEU A 122 1.43 -18.77 12.14
C LEU A 122 2.94 -18.56 11.94
N GLY A 123 3.33 -17.51 11.22
CA GLY A 123 4.73 -17.18 10.94
C GLY A 123 5.37 -17.97 9.79
N HIS A 124 4.62 -18.87 9.14
CA HIS A 124 5.09 -19.66 8.00
C HIS A 124 4.45 -19.20 6.70
N LEU A 125 5.23 -19.16 5.62
CA LEU A 125 4.73 -18.94 4.28
C LEU A 125 4.14 -20.27 3.77
N VAL A 126 2.81 -20.37 3.74
CA VAL A 126 2.09 -21.63 3.47
C VAL A 126 1.68 -21.79 2.02
N GLU A 127 1.55 -20.71 1.29
CA GLU A 127 1.22 -20.73 -0.14
C GLU A 127 1.76 -19.49 -0.85
N THR A 128 2.22 -19.66 -2.10
CA THR A 128 2.64 -18.57 -2.98
C THR A 128 2.15 -18.83 -4.40
N GLY A 129 1.78 -17.77 -5.10
CA GLY A 129 1.35 -17.86 -6.50
C GLY A 129 1.07 -16.49 -7.09
N THR A 130 0.65 -16.47 -8.34
CA THR A 130 0.04 -15.29 -8.94
C THR A 130 -1.28 -14.98 -8.26
N THR A 131 -1.75 -13.75 -8.40
CA THR A 131 -3.05 -13.34 -7.83
C THR A 131 -4.18 -14.25 -8.32
N GLU A 132 -4.18 -14.63 -9.59
CA GLU A 132 -5.18 -15.51 -10.20
C GLU A 132 -5.12 -16.92 -9.61
N GLU A 133 -3.92 -17.50 -9.48
CA GLU A 133 -3.74 -18.85 -8.89
C GLU A 133 -4.27 -18.90 -7.45
N ILE A 134 -3.91 -17.91 -6.62
CA ILE A 134 -4.31 -17.88 -5.21
C ILE A 134 -5.82 -17.66 -5.05
N PHE A 135 -6.44 -16.80 -5.86
CA PHE A 135 -7.86 -16.49 -5.72
C PHE A 135 -8.79 -17.50 -6.38
N ASP A 136 -8.38 -18.07 -7.52
CA ASP A 136 -9.25 -18.96 -8.29
C ASP A 136 -9.01 -20.44 -7.98
N ASN A 137 -7.76 -20.83 -7.64
CA ASN A 137 -7.37 -22.22 -7.39
C ASN A 137 -6.50 -22.37 -6.12
N PRO A 138 -6.93 -21.89 -4.94
CA PRO A 138 -6.14 -22.04 -3.71
C PRO A 138 -5.91 -23.50 -3.37
N ILE A 139 -4.69 -23.84 -2.97
CA ILE A 139 -4.29 -25.22 -2.64
C ILE A 139 -4.37 -25.43 -1.12
N HIS A 140 -3.73 -24.56 -0.34
CA HIS A 140 -3.63 -24.72 1.10
C HIS A 140 -4.98 -24.54 1.82
N PRO A 141 -5.33 -25.41 2.78
CA PRO A 141 -6.62 -25.32 3.50
C PRO A 141 -6.85 -23.97 4.19
N TYR A 142 -5.80 -23.36 4.75
CA TYR A 142 -5.88 -22.04 5.36
C TYR A 142 -6.23 -20.96 4.31
N THR A 143 -5.61 -20.99 3.13
CA THR A 143 -5.93 -20.06 2.03
C THR A 143 -7.39 -20.18 1.61
N LYS A 144 -7.90 -21.40 1.48
CA LYS A 144 -9.33 -21.67 1.19
C LYS A 144 -10.25 -21.07 2.26
N SER A 145 -9.90 -21.26 3.53
CA SER A 145 -10.66 -20.68 4.65
C SER A 145 -10.64 -19.17 4.60
N LEU A 146 -9.47 -18.57 4.40
CA LEU A 146 -9.28 -17.13 4.33
C LEU A 146 -10.11 -16.49 3.19
N LEU A 147 -10.04 -17.08 2.00
CA LEU A 147 -10.82 -16.60 0.84
C LEU A 147 -12.33 -16.86 1.01
N SER A 148 -12.71 -17.92 1.70
CA SER A 148 -14.11 -18.19 2.00
C SER A 148 -14.74 -17.17 2.97
N ALA A 149 -13.95 -16.40 3.68
CA ALA A 149 -14.42 -15.34 4.57
C ALA A 149 -14.71 -14.01 3.84
N ILE A 150 -14.29 -13.85 2.56
CA ILE A 150 -14.59 -12.64 1.79
C ILE A 150 -16.10 -12.58 1.51
N PRO A 151 -16.83 -11.52 1.94
CA PRO A 151 -18.27 -11.42 1.67
C PRO A 151 -18.54 -11.32 0.16
N HIS A 152 -19.55 -12.05 -0.31
CA HIS A 152 -19.96 -11.95 -1.70
C HIS A 152 -20.90 -10.75 -1.90
N PRO A 153 -20.68 -9.88 -2.90
CA PRO A 153 -21.49 -8.68 -3.11
C PRO A 153 -22.99 -8.96 -3.34
N ASN A 154 -23.34 -10.16 -3.82
CA ASN A 154 -24.70 -10.57 -4.03
C ASN A 154 -25.28 -11.28 -2.78
N PRO A 155 -26.29 -10.69 -2.08
CA PRO A 155 -26.85 -11.27 -0.86
C PRO A 155 -27.49 -12.65 -1.07
N ARG A 156 -27.97 -12.97 -2.27
CA ARG A 156 -28.56 -14.28 -2.59
C ARG A 156 -27.51 -15.38 -2.66
N VAL A 157 -26.33 -15.06 -3.18
CA VAL A 157 -25.20 -15.99 -3.25
C VAL A 157 -24.59 -16.17 -1.86
N GLU A 158 -24.47 -15.09 -1.09
CA GLU A 158 -23.95 -15.13 0.28
C GLU A 158 -24.79 -16.01 1.21
N LYS A 159 -26.12 -15.98 1.08
CA LYS A 159 -27.02 -16.82 1.92
C LYS A 159 -26.87 -18.33 1.72
N VAL A 160 -26.41 -18.78 0.56
CA VAL A 160 -26.25 -20.23 0.25
C VAL A 160 -24.79 -20.68 0.31
N ARG A 161 -23.88 -19.76 0.56
CA ARG A 161 -22.45 -20.03 0.63
C ARG A 161 -22.10 -20.78 1.91
N LYS A 162 -21.39 -21.89 1.77
CA LYS A 162 -20.79 -22.61 2.90
C LYS A 162 -19.41 -22.04 3.18
N SER A 163 -19.20 -21.50 4.37
CA SER A 163 -17.87 -21.12 4.82
C SER A 163 -17.00 -22.37 5.01
N PHE A 164 -15.77 -22.30 4.53
CA PHE A 164 -14.78 -23.34 4.79
C PHE A 164 -14.14 -23.07 6.16
N THR A 165 -14.34 -23.98 7.11
CA THR A 165 -13.73 -23.87 8.43
C THR A 165 -12.39 -24.60 8.43
N TYR A 166 -11.32 -23.90 8.75
CA TYR A 166 -9.98 -24.46 8.92
C TYR A 166 -9.79 -24.86 10.38
N ASP A 167 -9.46 -26.13 10.64
CA ASP A 167 -9.17 -26.63 11.98
C ASP A 167 -7.66 -26.55 12.23
N TYR A 168 -7.28 -25.88 13.32
CA TYR A 168 -5.88 -25.61 13.69
C TYR A 168 -5.17 -26.79 14.39
N LYS A 169 -5.73 -27.98 14.36
CA LYS A 169 -5.13 -29.17 15.01
C LYS A 169 -3.92 -29.70 14.25
#